data_bfc1fed5cd0de543dacf62a917a58af0
#
_entry.id   bfc1fed5cd0de543dacf62a917a58af0
#
_cell.length_a   1.000
_cell.length_b   1.000
_cell.length_c   1.000
_cell.angle_alpha   90.00
_cell.angle_beta   90.00
_cell.angle_gamma   90.00
#
_symmetry.space_group_name_H-M   'P 1'
#
loop_
_entity.id
_entity.type
_entity.pdbx_description
1 polymer ?
#
loop_
_entity_poly.entity_id
_entity_poly.type
_entity_poly.pdbx_seq_one_letter_code
_entity_poly.pdbx_strand_id
1 'polypeptide(L)'
;KEKSPIMLSGLTGVGMVELLASINEYAKRPILIVTYNEIQAKEILENIKAFMDKGDIFPKKEIVTYDYIAESKDLPYERIEVLSKIKEKRNPIIVTTIEALMQKLPPKDVLFKNLLHFKVGDVYSLEDIKKALVNLGYVRCDLIEGRGQFSIRGGILDISVSDKIGVRIEFWGDEVDSIRNFAIVSQRSINTLEKVEIYPAHEYILEQSIEQVCKNIRNVSVTEAQKEIVEEDIEQIIGGNYISKIDKYFDCFYTHSSTLLDYLSDKYIIALDEERKIEQRTENIKQDRKNLINALVEKEKMIPQSLEDTIEYEEIEDILENGKRNLIYLEKQDSVINKQAEKCVFEYREVNFYKSEIENLFEELKEAIKQKKSVYILVENKEKAKKLKEILEKEEIICKIEEKLDKTIVVKTVEKVVTIGIGKISAGFENYEINQLVISADELISGEKRKRKAVHSAYTEGEKVVFADLKIG
;
A
#
# COMPACT_ATOMS: atom_id res chain seq x y z
N LYS A 1 -8.45 19.61 -14.86
CA LYS A 1 -9.22 20.21 -13.73
C LYS A 1 -10.66 20.56 -14.14
N GLU A 2 -10.92 20.90 -15.41
CA GLU A 2 -12.25 21.33 -15.87
C GLU A 2 -13.23 20.16 -16.14
N LYS A 3 -12.75 18.92 -16.16
CA LYS A 3 -13.50 17.73 -16.58
C LYS A 3 -13.58 16.61 -15.51
N SER A 4 -13.15 16.85 -14.30
CA SER A 4 -13.30 15.88 -13.21
C SER A 4 -14.70 15.99 -12.58
N PRO A 5 -15.37 14.88 -12.25
CA PRO A 5 -14.88 13.49 -12.40
C PRO A 5 -14.93 12.94 -13.82
N ILE A 6 -14.09 11.95 -14.12
CA ILE A 6 -14.03 11.25 -15.41
C ILE A 6 -14.30 9.76 -15.15
N MET A 7 -15.12 9.13 -16.00
CA MET A 7 -15.33 7.69 -16.00
C MET A 7 -14.57 7.05 -17.17
N LEU A 8 -13.74 6.07 -16.87
CA LEU A 8 -13.03 5.24 -17.84
C LEU A 8 -13.63 3.85 -17.81
N SER A 9 -14.20 3.38 -18.90
CA SER A 9 -14.86 2.07 -19.01
C SER A 9 -14.31 1.24 -20.16
N GLY A 10 -14.62 -0.07 -20.17
CA GLY A 10 -14.17 -1.01 -21.19
C GLY A 10 -12.71 -1.46 -21.01
N LEU A 11 -12.16 -1.29 -19.82
CA LEU A 11 -10.77 -1.65 -19.47
C LEU A 11 -10.71 -3.08 -18.90
N THR A 12 -9.65 -3.81 -19.28
CA THR A 12 -9.27 -5.05 -18.56
C THR A 12 -8.49 -4.70 -17.30
N GLY A 13 -8.34 -5.65 -16.36
CA GLY A 13 -7.61 -5.41 -15.11
C GLY A 13 -6.17 -4.92 -15.35
N VAL A 14 -5.43 -5.58 -16.26
CA VAL A 14 -4.05 -5.18 -16.61
C VAL A 14 -4.04 -3.95 -17.53
N GLY A 15 -4.98 -3.85 -18.46
CA GLY A 15 -5.10 -2.68 -19.35
C GLY A 15 -5.39 -1.40 -18.56
N MET A 16 -6.18 -1.47 -17.50
CA MET A 16 -6.39 -0.38 -16.57
C MET A 16 -5.05 0.10 -15.95
N VAL A 17 -4.24 -0.84 -15.48
CA VAL A 17 -2.94 -0.53 -14.86
C VAL A 17 -1.98 0.10 -15.87
N GLU A 18 -1.92 -0.42 -17.09
CA GLU A 18 -1.13 0.14 -18.18
C GLU A 18 -1.55 1.57 -18.50
N LEU A 19 -2.87 1.84 -18.59
CA LEU A 19 -3.39 3.17 -18.83
C LEU A 19 -3.03 4.13 -17.69
N LEU A 20 -3.19 3.72 -16.42
CA LEU A 20 -2.84 4.56 -15.27
C LEU A 20 -1.33 4.84 -15.20
N ALA A 21 -0.49 3.84 -15.50
CA ALA A 21 0.96 4.04 -15.62
C ALA A 21 1.31 5.07 -16.70
N SER A 22 0.63 5.00 -17.84
CA SER A 22 0.78 5.94 -18.94
C SER A 22 0.30 7.35 -18.57
N ILE A 23 -0.83 7.48 -17.85
CA ILE A 23 -1.33 8.77 -17.35
C ILE A 23 -0.31 9.36 -16.34
N ASN A 24 0.24 8.55 -15.44
CA ASN A 24 1.25 9.01 -14.49
C ASN A 24 2.50 9.53 -15.21
N GLU A 25 3.00 8.78 -16.17
CA GLU A 25 4.21 9.15 -16.93
C GLU A 25 3.99 10.42 -17.77
N TYR A 26 2.86 10.53 -18.45
CA TYR A 26 2.55 11.66 -19.32
C TYR A 26 2.20 12.93 -18.52
N ALA A 27 1.29 12.82 -17.58
CA ALA A 27 0.84 13.96 -16.76
C ALA A 27 1.84 14.36 -15.66
N LYS A 28 2.82 13.49 -15.35
CA LYS A 28 3.76 13.64 -14.22
C LYS A 28 3.04 13.91 -12.89
N ARG A 29 1.92 13.23 -12.69
CA ARG A 29 1.08 13.39 -11.50
C ARG A 29 0.98 12.08 -10.75
N PRO A 30 1.11 12.10 -9.41
CA PRO A 30 0.92 10.89 -8.62
C PRO A 30 -0.54 10.44 -8.63
N ILE A 31 -0.74 9.12 -8.47
CA ILE A 31 -2.07 8.50 -8.50
C ILE A 31 -2.28 7.71 -7.22
N LEU A 32 -3.45 7.85 -6.60
CA LEU A 32 -3.97 6.94 -5.58
C LEU A 32 -5.02 6.04 -6.25
N ILE A 33 -4.83 4.73 -6.21
CA ILE A 33 -5.82 3.75 -6.65
C ILE A 33 -6.49 3.16 -5.42
N VAL A 34 -7.82 3.29 -5.34
CA VAL A 34 -8.64 2.74 -4.25
C VAL A 34 -9.42 1.56 -4.81
N THR A 35 -9.29 0.40 -4.18
CA THR A 35 -10.01 -0.81 -4.57
C THR A 35 -10.77 -1.43 -3.39
N TYR A 36 -11.57 -2.43 -3.64
CA TYR A 36 -12.52 -3.00 -2.69
C TYR A 36 -11.93 -4.06 -1.74
N ASN A 37 -10.76 -4.64 -2.02
CA ASN A 37 -10.11 -5.61 -1.12
C ASN A 37 -8.59 -5.72 -1.34
N GLU A 38 -7.91 -6.38 -0.39
CA GLU A 38 -6.45 -6.53 -0.40
C GLU A 38 -5.91 -7.43 -1.53
N ILE A 39 -6.67 -8.44 -1.94
CA ILE A 39 -6.26 -9.36 -3.02
C ILE A 39 -6.16 -8.57 -4.32
N GLN A 40 -7.17 -7.76 -4.61
CA GLN A 40 -7.19 -6.88 -5.77
C GLN A 40 -6.10 -5.81 -5.67
N ALA A 41 -5.89 -5.22 -4.50
CA ALA A 41 -4.83 -4.24 -4.29
C ALA A 41 -3.43 -4.81 -4.56
N LYS A 42 -3.16 -6.03 -4.11
CA LYS A 42 -1.90 -6.74 -4.36
C LYS A 42 -1.72 -7.09 -5.84
N GLU A 43 -2.79 -7.54 -6.50
CA GLU A 43 -2.77 -7.83 -7.94
C GLU A 43 -2.49 -6.56 -8.77
N ILE A 44 -3.16 -5.45 -8.45
CA ILE A 44 -2.92 -4.15 -9.09
C ILE A 44 -1.46 -3.73 -8.90
N LEU A 45 -0.91 -3.83 -7.68
CA LEU A 45 0.49 -3.47 -7.40
C LEU A 45 1.48 -4.37 -8.17
N GLU A 46 1.23 -5.68 -8.24
CA GLU A 46 2.07 -6.59 -9.03
C GLU A 46 2.06 -6.21 -10.51
N ASN A 47 0.89 -5.90 -11.06
CA ASN A 47 0.77 -5.46 -12.44
C ASN A 47 1.45 -4.10 -12.68
N ILE A 48 1.36 -3.14 -11.73
CA ILE A 48 2.07 -1.86 -11.79
C ILE A 48 3.57 -2.08 -11.94
N LYS A 49 4.16 -3.03 -11.19
CA LYS A 49 5.60 -3.31 -11.22
C LYS A 49 6.09 -3.82 -12.58
N ALA A 50 5.22 -4.35 -13.43
CA ALA A 50 5.56 -4.75 -14.79
C ALA A 50 5.77 -3.54 -15.71
N PHE A 51 5.08 -2.42 -15.46
CA PHE A 51 5.14 -1.21 -16.28
C PHE A 51 5.97 -0.10 -15.64
N MET A 52 6.12 -0.12 -14.31
CA MET A 52 6.81 0.92 -13.54
C MET A 52 7.66 0.32 -12.42
N ASP A 53 8.85 0.87 -12.20
CA ASP A 53 9.75 0.44 -11.11
C ASP A 53 9.25 0.82 -9.71
N LYS A 54 8.22 1.68 -9.60
CA LYS A 54 7.78 2.30 -8.34
C LYS A 54 6.27 2.26 -8.20
N GLY A 55 5.83 1.62 -7.18
CA GLY A 55 4.46 1.62 -6.70
C GLY A 55 4.47 1.10 -5.28
N ASP A 56 3.61 1.62 -4.44
CA ASP A 56 3.49 1.22 -3.04
C ASP A 56 2.05 0.85 -2.71
N ILE A 57 1.87 -0.01 -1.70
CA ILE A 57 0.57 -0.30 -1.13
C ILE A 57 0.47 0.39 0.23
N PHE A 58 -0.64 1.10 0.47
CA PHE A 58 -0.99 1.57 1.79
C PHE A 58 -1.96 0.55 2.39
N PRO A 59 -1.49 -0.30 3.32
CA PRO A 59 -2.30 -1.39 3.84
C PRO A 59 -3.32 -0.89 4.86
N LYS A 60 -4.40 -1.64 5.04
CA LYS A 60 -5.27 -1.43 6.18
C LYS A 60 -4.55 -1.84 7.47
N LYS A 61 -4.89 -1.19 8.56
CA LYS A 61 -4.48 -1.57 9.88
C LYS A 61 -5.41 -2.64 10.42
N GLU A 62 -4.85 -3.64 11.07
CA GLU A 62 -5.64 -4.62 11.81
C GLU A 62 -6.07 -4.01 13.14
N ILE A 63 -7.37 -4.04 13.42
CA ILE A 63 -7.90 -3.55 14.69
C ILE A 63 -7.81 -4.68 15.69
N VAL A 64 -6.99 -4.48 16.72
CA VAL A 64 -6.86 -5.45 17.82
C VAL A 64 -8.01 -5.27 18.79
N THR A 65 -9.01 -6.11 18.65
CA THR A 65 -10.18 -6.13 19.56
C THR A 65 -10.00 -7.06 20.74
N TYR A 66 -8.99 -7.93 20.70
CA TYR A 66 -8.70 -8.92 21.76
C TYR A 66 -7.20 -9.02 22.01
N ASP A 67 -6.81 -9.24 23.28
CA ASP A 67 -5.40 -9.33 23.71
C ASP A 67 -4.63 -10.55 23.14
N TYR A 68 -5.31 -11.47 22.48
CA TYR A 68 -4.73 -12.69 21.91
C TYR A 68 -4.65 -12.70 20.36
N ILE A 69 -5.01 -11.61 19.70
CA ILE A 69 -4.79 -11.51 18.26
C ILE A 69 -3.33 -11.13 18.00
N ALA A 70 -2.64 -11.95 17.26
CA ALA A 70 -1.27 -11.65 16.83
C ALA A 70 -1.29 -10.46 15.87
N GLU A 71 -0.80 -9.31 16.31
CA GLU A 71 -0.58 -8.16 15.44
C GLU A 71 0.60 -8.41 14.51
N SER A 72 0.44 -8.02 13.26
CA SER A 72 1.60 -7.88 12.38
C SER A 72 2.44 -6.69 12.85
N LYS A 73 3.64 -6.99 13.32
CA LYS A 73 4.59 -5.94 13.74
C LYS A 73 5.07 -5.07 12.58
N ASP A 74 4.89 -5.51 11.34
CA ASP A 74 5.39 -4.83 10.14
C ASP A 74 4.41 -3.80 9.58
N LEU A 75 3.10 -4.02 9.71
CA LEU A 75 2.06 -3.15 9.16
C LEU A 75 2.19 -1.67 9.57
N PRO A 76 2.40 -1.31 10.85
CA PRO A 76 2.56 0.09 11.24
C PRO A 76 3.75 0.76 10.54
N TYR A 77 4.85 0.05 10.36
CA TYR A 77 6.03 0.57 9.67
C TYR A 77 5.81 0.73 8.16
N GLU A 78 5.08 -0.21 7.52
CA GLU A 78 4.73 -0.10 6.10
C GLU A 78 3.87 1.13 5.83
N ARG A 79 2.92 1.42 6.70
CA ARG A 79 2.07 2.62 6.59
C ARG A 79 2.88 3.89 6.73
N ILE A 80 3.73 4.00 7.76
CA ILE A 80 4.65 5.15 7.94
C ILE A 80 5.59 5.31 6.75
N GLU A 81 6.11 4.23 6.19
CA GLU A 81 6.97 4.26 5.02
C GLU A 81 6.25 4.91 3.82
N VAL A 82 4.99 4.54 3.58
CA VAL A 82 4.18 5.16 2.52
C VAL A 82 3.92 6.63 2.81
N LEU A 83 3.54 6.99 4.04
CA LEU A 83 3.31 8.39 4.44
C LEU A 83 4.59 9.24 4.30
N SER A 84 5.75 8.68 4.63
CA SER A 84 7.04 9.35 4.45
C SER A 84 7.33 9.64 2.96
N LYS A 85 7.10 8.64 2.10
CA LYS A 85 7.28 8.77 0.66
C LYS A 85 6.30 9.80 0.06
N ILE A 86 5.07 9.89 0.57
CA ILE A 86 4.10 10.92 0.19
C ILE A 86 4.66 12.31 0.51
N LYS A 87 5.15 12.53 1.74
CA LYS A 87 5.76 13.80 2.16
C LYS A 87 6.94 14.18 1.26
N GLU A 88 7.80 13.21 0.95
CA GLU A 88 8.98 13.40 0.12
C GLU A 88 8.68 13.43 -1.39
N LYS A 89 7.42 13.26 -1.79
CA LYS A 89 6.95 13.23 -3.19
C LYS A 89 7.65 12.16 -4.03
N ARG A 90 7.95 11.00 -3.43
CA ARG A 90 8.65 9.88 -4.08
C ARG A 90 7.72 8.80 -4.62
N ASN A 91 6.41 8.86 -4.32
CA ASN A 91 5.42 7.86 -4.73
C ASN A 91 4.70 8.28 -6.00
N PRO A 92 4.97 7.64 -7.14
CA PRO A 92 4.23 7.88 -8.36
C PRO A 92 2.81 7.28 -8.32
N ILE A 93 2.66 6.04 -7.79
CA ILE A 93 1.38 5.36 -7.64
C ILE A 93 1.31 4.70 -6.26
N ILE A 94 0.18 4.90 -5.59
CA ILE A 94 -0.18 4.24 -4.33
C ILE A 94 -1.45 3.44 -4.58
N VAL A 95 -1.48 2.19 -4.14
CA VAL A 95 -2.68 1.36 -4.13
C VAL A 95 -3.15 1.21 -2.69
N THR A 96 -4.46 1.32 -2.46
CA THR A 96 -5.05 1.11 -1.15
C THR A 96 -6.43 0.46 -1.27
N THR A 97 -6.96 -0.02 -0.16
CA THR A 97 -8.34 -0.49 -0.08
C THR A 97 -9.24 0.60 0.50
N ILE A 98 -10.54 0.52 0.19
CA ILE A 98 -11.52 1.42 0.82
C ILE A 98 -11.51 1.30 2.34
N GLU A 99 -11.30 0.09 2.86
CA GLU A 99 -11.20 -0.16 4.29
C GLU A 99 -10.03 0.61 4.93
N ALA A 100 -8.85 0.62 4.27
CA ALA A 100 -7.71 1.39 4.72
C ALA A 100 -7.91 2.91 4.58
N LEU A 101 -8.65 3.34 3.56
CA LEU A 101 -8.94 4.74 3.31
C LEU A 101 -9.91 5.33 4.36
N MET A 102 -10.86 4.52 4.84
CA MET A 102 -11.79 4.91 5.90
C MET A 102 -11.13 5.01 7.28
N GLN A 103 -9.97 4.40 7.50
CA GLN A 103 -9.28 4.43 8.79
C GLN A 103 -8.76 5.82 9.13
N LYS A 104 -9.02 6.25 10.37
CA LYS A 104 -8.46 7.47 10.92
C LYS A 104 -6.95 7.38 11.04
N LEU A 105 -6.28 8.48 10.73
CA LEU A 105 -4.85 8.68 10.90
C LEU A 105 -4.61 9.85 11.87
N PRO A 106 -3.46 9.89 12.56
CA PRO A 106 -3.05 11.05 13.30
C PRO A 106 -3.11 12.33 12.44
N PRO A 107 -3.31 13.50 13.04
CA PRO A 107 -3.22 14.75 12.29
C PRO A 107 -1.87 14.83 11.56
N LYS A 108 -1.91 15.21 10.27
CA LYS A 108 -0.73 15.28 9.41
C LYS A 108 0.37 16.19 9.97
N ASP A 109 -0.03 17.29 10.57
CA ASP A 109 0.88 18.25 11.20
C ASP A 109 1.53 17.65 12.46
N VAL A 110 0.80 16.90 13.27
CA VAL A 110 1.32 16.19 14.45
C VAL A 110 2.37 15.16 14.03
N LEU A 111 2.05 14.32 13.03
CA LEU A 111 2.98 13.30 12.54
C LEU A 111 4.27 13.92 12.01
N PHE A 112 4.17 14.97 11.19
CA PHE A 112 5.34 15.54 10.51
C PHE A 112 6.11 16.59 11.33
N LYS A 113 5.52 17.15 12.40
CA LYS A 113 6.22 18.03 13.33
C LYS A 113 7.25 17.29 14.20
N ASN A 114 6.99 16.02 14.47
CA ASN A 114 7.80 15.21 15.39
C ASN A 114 8.92 14.42 14.69
N LEU A 115 9.32 14.79 13.47
CA LEU A 115 10.46 14.15 12.80
C LEU A 115 11.78 14.59 13.45
N LEU A 116 12.74 13.66 13.55
CA LEU A 116 14.10 14.03 13.90
C LEU A 116 14.89 14.37 12.63
N HIS A 117 15.54 15.50 12.67
CA HIS A 117 16.38 15.98 11.56
C HIS A 117 17.83 15.90 12.00
N PHE A 118 18.68 15.32 11.16
CA PHE A 118 20.11 15.29 11.35
C PHE A 118 20.81 15.84 10.11
N LYS A 119 21.79 16.68 10.34
CA LYS A 119 22.64 17.23 9.27
C LYS A 119 24.10 17.23 9.74
N VAL A 120 25.01 16.94 8.83
CA VAL A 120 26.46 16.99 9.10
C VAL A 120 26.85 18.40 9.58
N GLY A 121 27.57 18.47 10.68
CA GLY A 121 27.99 19.70 11.35
C GLY A 121 27.01 20.25 12.39
N ASP A 122 25.79 19.69 12.50
CA ASP A 122 24.86 20.10 13.56
C ASP A 122 25.23 19.44 14.90
N VAL A 123 24.88 20.10 16.01
CA VAL A 123 25.19 19.65 17.38
C VAL A 123 23.95 19.14 18.08
N TYR A 124 24.02 17.94 18.65
CA TYR A 124 22.92 17.27 19.35
C TYR A 124 23.41 16.55 20.61
N SER A 125 22.60 16.58 21.66
CA SER A 125 22.79 15.73 22.83
C SER A 125 22.33 14.29 22.56
N LEU A 126 23.22 13.31 22.66
CA LEU A 126 22.88 11.90 22.51
C LEU A 126 21.80 11.41 23.48
N GLU A 127 21.73 11.99 24.71
CA GLU A 127 20.69 11.66 25.68
C GLU A 127 19.32 12.20 25.24
N ASP A 128 19.26 13.37 24.62
CA ASP A 128 18.01 13.93 24.11
C ASP A 128 17.54 13.18 22.87
N ILE A 129 18.47 12.81 21.96
CA ILE A 129 18.16 11.94 20.81
C ILE A 129 17.59 10.61 21.27
N LYS A 130 18.17 9.97 22.29
CA LYS A 130 17.69 8.71 22.85
C LYS A 130 16.26 8.81 23.33
N LYS A 131 15.94 9.87 24.12
CA LYS A 131 14.58 10.13 24.58
C LYS A 131 13.63 10.36 23.41
N ALA A 132 14.04 11.16 22.44
CA ALA A 132 13.24 11.45 21.26
C ALA A 132 12.94 10.19 20.42
N LEU A 133 13.93 9.30 20.21
CA LEU A 133 13.75 8.04 19.50
C LEU A 133 12.78 7.10 20.23
N VAL A 134 12.87 7.00 21.57
CA VAL A 134 11.92 6.21 22.37
C VAL A 134 10.50 6.79 22.22
N ASN A 135 10.35 8.12 22.29
CA ASN A 135 9.05 8.78 22.08
C ASN A 135 8.50 8.58 20.66
N LEU A 136 9.36 8.40 19.66
CA LEU A 136 8.99 8.04 18.31
C LEU A 136 8.72 6.54 18.12
N GLY A 137 8.76 5.75 19.19
CA GLY A 137 8.45 4.33 19.18
C GLY A 137 9.60 3.39 18.81
N TYR A 138 10.84 3.91 18.74
CA TYR A 138 12.00 3.06 18.49
C TYR A 138 12.42 2.31 19.76
N VAL A 139 12.76 1.03 19.59
CA VAL A 139 13.25 0.17 20.66
C VAL A 139 14.78 0.14 20.63
N ARG A 140 15.41 0.40 21.79
CA ARG A 140 16.85 0.33 21.92
C ARG A 140 17.32 -1.13 21.92
N CYS A 141 18.36 -1.42 21.13
CA CYS A 141 19.02 -2.72 21.07
C CYS A 141 20.54 -2.55 20.99
N ASP A 142 21.28 -3.64 21.15
CA ASP A 142 22.74 -3.62 21.01
C ASP A 142 23.17 -3.60 19.55
N LEU A 143 22.45 -4.31 18.69
CA LEU A 143 22.62 -4.37 17.25
C LEU A 143 21.28 -4.31 16.55
N ILE A 144 21.16 -3.51 15.50
CA ILE A 144 19.94 -3.42 14.71
C ILE A 144 19.80 -4.67 13.84
N GLU A 145 18.66 -5.35 13.96
CA GLU A 145 18.30 -6.54 13.20
C GLU A 145 17.02 -6.38 12.39
N GLY A 146 16.20 -5.36 12.68
CA GLY A 146 14.91 -5.13 12.05
C GLY A 146 14.37 -3.73 12.23
N ARG A 147 13.16 -3.50 11.76
CA ARG A 147 12.46 -2.21 11.80
C ARG A 147 12.24 -1.71 13.22
N GLY A 148 12.18 -0.39 13.38
CA GLY A 148 11.85 0.26 14.64
C GLY A 148 12.88 0.10 15.74
N GLN A 149 14.11 -0.24 15.39
CA GLN A 149 15.21 -0.42 16.33
C GLN A 149 16.25 0.69 16.19
N PHE A 150 16.90 1.03 17.29
CA PHE A 150 18.09 1.88 17.28
C PHE A 150 19.16 1.37 18.25
N SER A 151 20.41 1.67 17.95
CA SER A 151 21.57 1.30 18.75
C SER A 151 22.48 2.50 18.94
N ILE A 152 22.99 2.69 20.16
CA ILE A 152 24.00 3.70 20.47
C ILE A 152 25.23 3.00 21.03
N ARG A 153 26.37 3.16 20.36
CA ARG A 153 27.66 2.56 20.73
C ARG A 153 28.76 3.61 20.64
N GLY A 154 29.16 4.16 21.83
CA GLY A 154 30.04 5.31 21.85
C GLY A 154 29.45 6.52 21.16
N GLY A 155 30.14 7.06 20.16
CA GLY A 155 29.68 8.17 19.32
C GLY A 155 28.93 7.72 18.05
N ILE A 156 28.46 6.47 17.97
CA ILE A 156 27.75 5.95 16.78
C ILE A 156 26.30 5.68 17.14
N LEU A 157 25.38 6.28 16.38
CA LEU A 157 23.95 6.06 16.44
C LEU A 157 23.50 5.35 15.16
N ASP A 158 22.98 4.14 15.28
CA ASP A 158 22.35 3.37 14.22
C ASP A 158 20.84 3.37 14.39
N ILE A 159 20.10 3.70 13.34
CA ILE A 159 18.62 3.73 13.34
C ILE A 159 18.12 2.91 12.15
N SER A 160 17.20 1.99 12.38
CA SER A 160 16.54 1.24 11.31
C SER A 160 15.43 2.07 10.68
N VAL A 161 15.57 2.42 9.41
CA VAL A 161 14.56 3.17 8.66
C VAL A 161 13.71 2.28 7.74
N SER A 162 14.15 1.04 7.51
CA SER A 162 13.39 0.01 6.79
C SER A 162 13.92 -1.39 7.16
N ASP A 163 13.33 -2.47 6.64
CA ASP A 163 13.83 -3.85 6.86
C ASP A 163 15.26 -4.08 6.38
N LYS A 164 15.67 -3.33 5.36
CA LYS A 164 16.93 -3.56 4.67
C LYS A 164 17.98 -2.50 4.94
N ILE A 165 17.54 -1.29 5.26
CA ILE A 165 18.39 -0.11 5.32
C ILE A 165 18.31 0.52 6.70
N GLY A 166 19.46 0.74 7.32
CA GLY A 166 19.65 1.59 8.48
C GLY A 166 20.39 2.87 8.13
N VAL A 167 20.24 3.87 8.97
CA VAL A 167 21.01 5.12 8.96
C VAL A 167 22.01 5.06 10.09
N ARG A 168 23.28 5.26 9.80
CA ARG A 168 24.38 5.39 10.76
C ARG A 168 24.81 6.85 10.82
N ILE A 169 24.80 7.41 12.02
CA ILE A 169 25.21 8.77 12.32
C ILE A 169 26.41 8.67 13.27
N GLU A 170 27.52 9.22 12.87
CA GLU A 170 28.74 9.27 13.68
C GLU A 170 28.89 10.67 14.27
N PHE A 171 29.21 10.72 15.55
CA PHE A 171 29.40 11.95 16.32
C PHE A 171 30.85 12.11 16.76
N TRP A 172 31.36 13.32 16.63
CA TRP A 172 32.55 13.76 17.30
C TRP A 172 32.16 14.65 18.48
N GLY A 173 32.17 14.08 19.70
CA GLY A 173 31.49 14.71 20.83
C GLY A 173 29.97 14.76 20.58
N ASP A 174 29.44 15.96 20.55
CA ASP A 174 28.02 16.20 20.26
C ASP A 174 27.74 16.66 18.80
N GLU A 175 28.81 16.86 17.99
CA GLU A 175 28.67 17.27 16.60
C GLU A 175 28.57 16.07 15.67
N VAL A 176 27.64 16.15 14.68
CA VAL A 176 27.48 15.13 13.64
C VAL A 176 28.65 15.21 12.67
N ASP A 177 29.51 14.21 12.67
CA ASP A 177 30.68 14.10 11.78
C ASP A 177 30.27 13.51 10.43
N SER A 178 29.50 12.43 10.42
CA SER A 178 29.09 11.79 9.17
C SER A 178 27.72 11.12 9.29
N ILE A 179 27.00 11.06 8.15
CA ILE A 179 25.73 10.33 8.01
C ILE A 179 25.85 9.40 6.82
N ARG A 180 25.44 8.13 6.98
CA ARG A 180 25.46 7.15 5.88
C ARG A 180 24.32 6.15 6.00
N ASN A 181 23.83 5.67 4.86
CA ASN A 181 23.00 4.49 4.82
C ASN A 181 23.86 3.23 4.90
N PHE A 182 23.36 2.20 5.57
CA PHE A 182 23.98 0.89 5.61
C PHE A 182 22.94 -0.23 5.44
N ALA A 183 23.38 -1.38 4.94
CA ALA A 183 22.54 -2.56 4.83
C ALA A 183 22.49 -3.27 6.18
N ILE A 184 21.29 -3.48 6.73
CA ILE A 184 21.09 -4.08 8.07
C ILE A 184 21.73 -5.47 8.14
N VAL A 185 21.47 -6.33 7.14
CA VAL A 185 21.99 -7.72 7.13
C VAL A 185 23.52 -7.80 7.09
N SER A 186 24.17 -6.98 6.27
CA SER A 186 25.62 -7.02 6.08
C SER A 186 26.39 -6.00 6.93
N GLN A 187 25.70 -5.06 7.56
CA GLN A 187 26.27 -3.92 8.31
C GLN A 187 27.22 -3.03 7.47
N ARG A 188 27.20 -3.18 6.12
CA ARG A 188 28.07 -2.43 5.21
C ARG A 188 27.40 -1.13 4.78
N SER A 189 28.21 -0.05 4.75
CA SER A 189 27.78 1.25 4.22
C SER A 189 27.41 1.14 2.73
N ILE A 190 26.34 1.85 2.35
CA ILE A 190 25.83 1.91 0.97
C ILE A 190 26.23 3.23 0.33
N ASN A 191 25.89 4.34 0.96
CA ASN A 191 26.16 5.70 0.49
C ASN A 191 26.22 6.68 1.66
N THR A 192 26.84 7.83 1.45
CA THR A 192 26.88 8.95 2.39
C THR A 192 25.73 9.92 2.13
N LEU A 193 25.28 10.61 3.19
CA LEU A 193 24.23 11.61 3.18
C LEU A 193 24.72 12.89 3.84
N GLU A 194 24.26 14.06 3.37
CA GLU A 194 24.51 15.33 4.06
C GLU A 194 23.49 15.58 5.17
N LYS A 195 22.29 15.06 5.02
CA LYS A 195 21.18 15.16 5.97
C LYS A 195 20.25 13.98 5.87
N VAL A 196 19.50 13.72 6.95
CA VAL A 196 18.45 12.70 7.00
C VAL A 196 17.32 13.15 7.89
N GLU A 197 16.09 12.75 7.53
CA GLU A 197 14.88 12.84 8.36
C GLU A 197 14.53 11.45 8.88
N ILE A 198 14.35 11.31 10.19
CA ILE A 198 13.91 10.08 10.83
C ILE A 198 12.44 10.19 11.16
N TYR A 199 11.67 9.33 10.56
CA TYR A 199 10.23 9.21 10.77
C TYR A 199 9.94 8.39 12.01
N PRO A 200 8.76 8.53 12.62
CA PRO A 200 8.35 7.65 13.72
C PRO A 200 8.36 6.19 13.32
N ALA A 201 8.60 5.32 14.27
CA ALA A 201 8.54 3.88 14.07
C ALA A 201 7.10 3.34 13.96
N HIS A 202 6.11 4.11 14.37
CA HIS A 202 4.66 3.82 14.26
C HIS A 202 3.86 5.10 14.04
N GLU A 203 2.58 4.97 13.69
CA GLU A 203 1.71 6.11 13.37
C GLU A 203 1.39 6.98 14.60
N TYR A 204 1.46 6.43 15.81
CA TYR A 204 0.99 7.09 17.00
C TYR A 204 2.07 7.94 17.67
N ILE A 205 1.84 9.23 17.66
CA ILE A 205 2.65 10.22 18.35
C ILE A 205 1.73 10.98 19.28
N LEU A 206 2.18 11.20 20.52
CA LEU A 206 1.42 11.99 21.47
C LEU A 206 1.34 13.44 20.99
N GLU A 207 0.12 13.93 20.74
CA GLU A 207 -0.16 15.35 20.54
C GLU A 207 -0.21 16.08 21.89
N GLN A 208 -0.71 15.38 22.91
CA GLN A 208 -0.94 15.88 24.26
C GLN A 208 -0.02 15.21 25.25
N SER A 209 0.09 15.75 26.46
CA SER A 209 0.83 15.07 27.54
C SER A 209 0.13 13.76 27.94
N ILE A 210 0.91 12.79 28.43
CA ILE A 210 0.37 11.50 28.90
C ILE A 210 -0.70 11.71 29.97
N GLU A 211 -0.50 12.69 30.87
CA GLU A 211 -1.47 13.01 31.91
C GLU A 211 -2.80 13.48 31.34
N GLN A 212 -2.76 14.30 30.26
CA GLN A 212 -3.98 14.78 29.63
C GLN A 212 -4.68 13.63 28.89
N VAL A 213 -3.95 12.77 28.19
CA VAL A 213 -4.50 11.57 27.53
C VAL A 213 -5.16 10.66 28.56
N CYS A 214 -4.50 10.34 29.66
CA CYS A 214 -5.08 9.53 30.74
C CYS A 214 -6.35 10.16 31.32
N LYS A 215 -6.37 11.49 31.46
CA LYS A 215 -7.58 12.20 31.89
C LYS A 215 -8.71 12.08 30.88
N ASN A 216 -8.41 12.20 29.59
CA ASN A 216 -9.39 12.03 28.51
C ASN A 216 -9.96 10.60 28.52
N ILE A 217 -9.10 9.59 28.68
CA ILE A 217 -9.51 8.19 28.74
C ILE A 217 -10.43 7.93 29.94
N ARG A 218 -10.11 8.47 31.13
CA ARG A 218 -10.99 8.33 32.31
C ARG A 218 -12.34 9.00 32.16
N ASN A 219 -12.44 10.01 31.29
CA ASN A 219 -13.70 10.69 30.98
C ASN A 219 -14.60 9.91 29.99
N VAL A 220 -14.09 8.83 29.38
CA VAL A 220 -14.91 7.96 28.54
C VAL A 220 -15.97 7.29 29.41
N SER A 221 -17.22 7.31 28.94
CA SER A 221 -18.33 6.69 29.65
C SER A 221 -18.19 5.16 29.66
N VAL A 222 -18.04 4.58 30.86
CA VAL A 222 -17.84 3.14 31.06
C VAL A 222 -18.71 2.61 32.18
N THR A 223 -19.04 1.33 32.14
CA THR A 223 -19.67 0.60 33.25
C THR A 223 -18.65 0.38 34.36
N GLU A 224 -19.13 0.03 35.60
CA GLU A 224 -18.23 -0.28 36.71
C GLU A 224 -17.26 -1.43 36.37
N ALA A 225 -17.74 -2.47 35.65
CA ALA A 225 -16.92 -3.59 35.20
C ALA A 225 -15.80 -3.19 34.20
N GLN A 226 -16.03 -2.16 33.42
CA GLN A 226 -15.06 -1.66 32.45
C GLN A 226 -14.02 -0.71 33.02
N LYS A 227 -14.26 -0.16 34.25
CA LYS A 227 -13.30 0.75 34.89
C LYS A 227 -11.96 0.10 35.19
N GLU A 228 -11.97 -1.16 35.60
CA GLU A 228 -10.75 -1.93 35.86
C GLU A 228 -9.92 -2.08 34.58
N ILE A 229 -10.56 -2.43 33.46
CA ILE A 229 -9.92 -2.52 32.12
C ILE A 229 -9.31 -1.17 31.72
N VAL A 230 -10.03 -0.07 31.93
CA VAL A 230 -9.56 1.28 31.61
C VAL A 230 -8.32 1.66 32.42
N GLU A 231 -8.32 1.37 33.74
CA GLU A 231 -7.15 1.69 34.55
C GLU A 231 -5.94 0.80 34.22
N GLU A 232 -6.13 -0.48 33.86
CA GLU A 232 -5.06 -1.34 33.37
C GLU A 232 -4.48 -0.81 32.03
N ASP A 233 -5.34 -0.37 31.09
CA ASP A 233 -4.91 0.24 29.85
C ASP A 233 -4.13 1.55 30.09
N ILE A 234 -4.56 2.37 31.05
CA ILE A 234 -3.86 3.60 31.46
C ILE A 234 -2.48 3.28 32.07
N GLU A 235 -2.37 2.27 32.91
CA GLU A 235 -1.07 1.86 33.45
C GLU A 235 -0.11 1.43 32.36
N GLN A 236 -0.57 0.70 31.35
CA GLN A 236 0.24 0.33 30.18
C GLN A 236 0.65 1.54 29.36
N ILE A 237 -0.25 2.51 29.14
CA ILE A 237 0.04 3.76 28.44
C ILE A 237 1.12 4.56 29.17
N ILE A 238 1.01 4.71 30.50
CA ILE A 238 2.02 5.38 31.34
C ILE A 238 3.37 4.66 31.26
N GLY A 239 3.35 3.32 31.23
CA GLY A 239 4.54 2.48 31.11
C GLY A 239 5.20 2.51 29.73
N GLY A 240 4.62 3.21 28.75
CA GLY A 240 5.13 3.28 27.37
C GLY A 240 4.74 2.09 26.49
N ASN A 241 3.88 1.18 26.97
CA ASN A 241 3.38 0.01 26.23
C ASN A 241 1.99 0.30 25.61
N TYR A 242 1.86 1.45 24.95
CA TYR A 242 0.56 1.95 24.52
C TYR A 242 0.17 1.56 23.10
N ILE A 243 1.06 0.98 22.29
CA ILE A 243 0.82 0.77 20.84
C ILE A 243 -0.43 -0.06 20.58
N SER A 244 -0.61 -1.19 21.27
CA SER A 244 -1.77 -2.07 21.08
C SER A 244 -3.07 -1.55 21.70
N LYS A 245 -3.01 -0.52 22.54
CA LYS A 245 -4.18 0.02 23.25
C LYS A 245 -4.66 1.35 22.65
N ILE A 246 -3.82 2.01 21.86
CA ILE A 246 -4.10 3.34 21.31
C ILE A 246 -5.35 3.36 20.42
N ASP A 247 -5.59 2.27 19.68
CA ASP A 247 -6.73 2.16 18.78
C ASP A 247 -8.07 2.29 19.50
N LYS A 248 -8.12 1.76 20.73
CA LYS A 248 -9.31 1.87 21.57
C LYS A 248 -9.63 3.31 21.98
N TYR A 249 -8.62 4.18 21.99
CA TYR A 249 -8.69 5.53 22.55
C TYR A 249 -8.22 6.59 21.56
N PHE A 250 -8.32 6.33 20.26
CA PHE A 250 -7.79 7.22 19.23
C PHE A 250 -8.20 8.69 19.46
N ASP A 251 -9.49 8.93 19.69
CA ASP A 251 -10.02 10.28 19.90
C ASP A 251 -9.62 10.91 21.27
N CYS A 252 -9.01 10.10 22.19
CA CYS A 252 -8.44 10.63 23.41
C CYS A 252 -7.00 11.15 23.23
N PHE A 253 -6.31 10.71 22.18
CA PHE A 253 -4.93 11.09 21.87
C PHE A 253 -4.85 12.35 21.01
N TYR A 254 -5.84 12.60 20.15
CA TYR A 254 -5.81 13.67 19.15
C TYR A 254 -7.01 14.60 19.32
N THR A 255 -6.80 15.88 19.00
CA THR A 255 -7.86 16.91 18.96
C THR A 255 -8.72 16.79 17.71
N HIS A 256 -8.18 16.24 16.65
CA HIS A 256 -8.86 15.93 15.40
C HIS A 256 -8.17 14.73 14.73
N SER A 257 -8.82 14.13 13.74
CA SER A 257 -8.24 13.06 12.94
C SER A 257 -7.98 13.50 11.51
N SER A 258 -7.08 12.79 10.83
CA SER A 258 -6.88 12.85 9.39
C SER A 258 -7.24 11.52 8.75
N THR A 259 -7.36 11.50 7.43
CA THR A 259 -7.42 10.32 6.60
C THR A 259 -6.22 10.28 5.66
N LEU A 260 -6.04 9.19 4.91
CA LEU A 260 -5.00 9.17 3.88
C LEU A 260 -5.16 10.31 2.88
N LEU A 261 -6.40 10.73 2.57
CA LEU A 261 -6.67 11.83 1.64
C LEU A 261 -6.08 13.17 2.12
N ASP A 262 -6.03 13.43 3.43
CA ASP A 262 -5.47 14.65 4.00
C ASP A 262 -3.96 14.73 3.84
N TYR A 263 -3.29 13.58 3.78
CA TYR A 263 -1.85 13.51 3.54
C TYR A 263 -1.48 13.79 2.08
N LEU A 264 -2.41 13.56 1.15
CA LEU A 264 -2.18 13.77 -0.28
C LEU A 264 -2.25 15.24 -0.67
N SER A 265 -1.41 15.63 -1.63
CA SER A 265 -1.51 16.96 -2.24
C SER A 265 -2.59 16.98 -3.32
N ASP A 266 -3.06 18.19 -3.70
CA ASP A 266 -4.05 18.39 -4.79
C ASP A 266 -3.57 17.89 -6.17
N LYS A 267 -2.29 17.53 -6.29
CA LYS A 267 -1.74 16.97 -7.51
C LYS A 267 -2.13 15.51 -7.74
N TYR A 268 -2.52 14.80 -6.67
CA TYR A 268 -2.93 13.41 -6.81
C TYR A 268 -4.17 13.28 -7.70
N ILE A 269 -4.16 12.26 -8.54
CA ILE A 269 -5.34 11.72 -9.19
C ILE A 269 -5.85 10.58 -8.32
N ILE A 270 -7.13 10.60 -7.97
CA ILE A 270 -7.77 9.53 -7.21
C ILE A 270 -8.54 8.65 -8.19
N ALA A 271 -8.21 7.39 -8.25
CA ALA A 271 -8.83 6.40 -9.13
C ALA A 271 -9.58 5.36 -8.30
N LEU A 272 -10.89 5.26 -8.47
CA LEU A 272 -11.76 4.29 -7.80
C LEU A 272 -11.96 3.09 -8.72
N ASP A 273 -11.51 1.91 -8.29
CA ASP A 273 -11.58 0.65 -9.04
C ASP A 273 -12.90 -0.08 -8.75
N GLU A 274 -13.83 -0.07 -9.72
CA GLU A 274 -15.16 -0.68 -9.64
C GLU A 274 -16.00 -0.13 -8.45
N GLU A 275 -16.45 1.09 -8.56
CA GLU A 275 -17.17 1.84 -7.50
C GLU A 275 -18.26 1.04 -6.81
N ARG A 276 -19.09 0.31 -7.56
CA ARG A 276 -20.15 -0.54 -6.97
C ARG A 276 -19.60 -1.63 -6.04
N LYS A 277 -18.41 -2.17 -6.33
CA LYS A 277 -17.78 -3.14 -5.42
C LYS A 277 -17.23 -2.47 -4.18
N ILE A 278 -16.74 -1.23 -4.31
CA ILE A 278 -16.34 -0.40 -3.18
C ILE A 278 -17.53 -0.15 -2.28
N GLU A 279 -18.66 0.34 -2.81
CA GLU A 279 -19.90 0.57 -2.06
C GLU A 279 -20.40 -0.73 -1.36
N GLN A 280 -20.45 -1.84 -2.08
CA GLN A 280 -20.84 -3.11 -1.49
C GLN A 280 -19.88 -3.54 -0.36
N ARG A 281 -18.58 -3.28 -0.52
CA ARG A 281 -17.59 -3.59 0.52
C ARG A 281 -17.79 -2.73 1.76
N THR A 282 -18.09 -1.45 1.60
CA THR A 282 -18.34 -0.54 2.74
C THR A 282 -19.58 -0.95 3.54
N GLU A 283 -20.65 -1.35 2.87
CA GLU A 283 -21.84 -1.88 3.56
C GLU A 283 -21.51 -3.16 4.34
N ASN A 284 -20.71 -4.06 3.75
CA ASN A 284 -20.28 -5.27 4.46
C ASN A 284 -19.42 -4.95 5.68
N ILE A 285 -18.47 -4.01 5.56
CA ILE A 285 -17.63 -3.55 6.66
C ILE A 285 -18.51 -2.98 7.78
N LYS A 286 -19.46 -2.12 7.44
CA LYS A 286 -20.40 -1.51 8.39
C LYS A 286 -21.22 -2.56 9.15
N GLN A 287 -21.70 -3.59 8.44
CA GLN A 287 -22.46 -4.67 9.06
C GLN A 287 -21.60 -5.58 9.93
N ASP A 288 -20.40 -5.99 9.45
CA ASP A 288 -19.47 -6.81 10.20
C ASP A 288 -19.01 -6.10 11.48
N ARG A 289 -18.73 -4.79 11.38
CA ARG A 289 -18.37 -3.94 12.51
C ARG A 289 -19.49 -3.84 13.54
N LYS A 290 -20.73 -3.60 13.09
CA LYS A 290 -21.91 -3.57 13.98
C LYS A 290 -22.10 -4.89 14.73
N ASN A 291 -21.95 -6.02 14.05
CA ASN A 291 -22.05 -7.34 14.64
C ASN A 291 -20.94 -7.57 15.68
N LEU A 292 -19.72 -7.15 15.36
CA LEU A 292 -18.59 -7.24 16.29
C LEU A 292 -18.81 -6.38 17.55
N ILE A 293 -19.24 -5.13 17.37
CA ILE A 293 -19.56 -4.21 18.48
C ILE A 293 -20.58 -4.83 19.41
N ASN A 294 -21.71 -5.32 18.86
CA ASN A 294 -22.77 -5.92 19.66
C ASN A 294 -22.26 -7.12 20.47
N ALA A 295 -21.49 -8.01 19.82
CA ALA A 295 -20.93 -9.18 20.51
C ALA A 295 -19.93 -8.82 21.61
N LEU A 296 -19.18 -7.72 21.47
CA LEU A 296 -18.20 -7.26 22.45
C LEU A 296 -18.85 -6.51 23.63
N VAL A 297 -19.86 -5.69 23.34
CA VAL A 297 -20.65 -4.97 24.34
C VAL A 297 -21.43 -5.95 25.21
N GLU A 298 -22.10 -6.95 24.60
CA GLU A 298 -22.83 -7.99 25.35
C GLU A 298 -21.95 -8.79 26.31
N LYS A 299 -20.66 -8.93 25.99
CA LYS A 299 -19.67 -9.63 26.83
C LYS A 299 -18.95 -8.70 27.83
N GLU A 300 -19.33 -7.43 27.90
CA GLU A 300 -18.65 -6.39 28.73
C GLU A 300 -17.13 -6.29 28.47
N LYS A 301 -16.67 -6.78 27.31
CA LYS A 301 -15.23 -6.85 26.98
C LYS A 301 -14.69 -5.58 26.31
N MET A 302 -15.54 -4.64 25.97
CA MET A 302 -15.14 -3.48 25.20
C MET A 302 -15.96 -2.23 25.53
N ILE A 303 -15.27 -1.10 25.45
CA ILE A 303 -15.87 0.21 25.59
C ILE A 303 -16.45 0.60 24.21
N PRO A 304 -17.73 0.95 24.09
CA PRO A 304 -18.37 1.25 22.80
C PRO A 304 -17.63 2.32 21.97
N GLN A 305 -17.10 3.35 22.63
CA GLN A 305 -16.34 4.43 22.01
C GLN A 305 -14.99 3.99 21.42
N SER A 306 -14.48 2.84 21.82
CA SER A 306 -13.16 2.35 21.38
C SER A 306 -13.12 1.85 19.95
N LEU A 307 -14.21 1.99 19.18
CA LEU A 307 -14.31 1.55 17.79
C LEU A 307 -14.54 2.70 16.79
N GLU A 308 -14.37 3.95 17.21
CA GLU A 308 -14.49 5.11 16.33
C GLU A 308 -13.15 5.42 15.60
N ASP A 309 -12.45 4.38 15.13
CA ASP A 309 -11.17 4.47 14.41
C ASP A 309 -11.32 4.64 12.90
N THR A 310 -12.57 4.69 12.41
CA THR A 310 -12.89 4.93 10.99
C THR A 310 -13.87 6.08 10.84
N ILE A 311 -13.87 6.67 9.64
CA ILE A 311 -14.92 7.58 9.19
C ILE A 311 -15.92 6.83 8.31
N GLU A 312 -17.13 7.36 8.17
CA GLU A 312 -18.16 6.76 7.31
C GLU A 312 -17.79 6.97 5.84
N TYR A 313 -18.28 6.07 4.97
CA TYR A 313 -18.01 6.14 3.53
C TYR A 313 -18.58 7.40 2.89
N GLU A 314 -19.71 7.85 3.34
CA GLU A 314 -20.38 9.08 2.90
C GLU A 314 -19.50 10.33 3.12
N GLU A 315 -18.68 10.35 4.17
CA GLU A 315 -17.71 11.43 4.41
C GLU A 315 -16.54 11.35 3.40
N ILE A 316 -16.08 10.14 3.06
CA ILE A 316 -15.07 9.93 2.01
C ILE A 316 -15.60 10.43 0.66
N GLU A 317 -16.85 10.07 0.30
CA GLU A 317 -17.49 10.54 -0.93
C GLU A 317 -17.56 12.06 -0.98
N ASP A 318 -17.97 12.70 0.11
CA ASP A 318 -18.03 14.17 0.19
C ASP A 318 -16.63 14.81 -0.02
N ILE A 319 -15.60 14.27 0.60
CA ILE A 319 -14.20 14.72 0.40
C ILE A 319 -13.76 14.55 -1.06
N LEU A 320 -14.14 13.44 -1.71
CA LEU A 320 -13.76 13.15 -3.08
C LEU A 320 -14.49 14.04 -4.09
N GLU A 321 -15.80 14.21 -3.93
CA GLU A 321 -16.64 14.94 -4.88
C GLU A 321 -16.58 16.46 -4.68
N ASN A 322 -16.70 16.92 -3.43
CA ASN A 322 -16.72 18.35 -3.08
C ASN A 322 -15.33 18.93 -2.81
N GLY A 323 -14.34 18.10 -2.51
CA GLY A 323 -12.97 18.50 -2.19
C GLY A 323 -12.11 18.94 -3.38
N LYS A 324 -12.69 19.15 -4.58
CA LYS A 324 -11.98 19.52 -5.82
C LYS A 324 -10.82 18.58 -6.17
N ARG A 325 -10.94 17.31 -5.83
CA ARG A 325 -9.98 16.28 -6.18
C ARG A 325 -10.09 15.91 -7.66
N ASN A 326 -9.00 15.42 -8.24
CA ASN A 326 -9.04 14.89 -9.61
C ASN A 326 -9.48 13.43 -9.53
N LEU A 327 -10.76 13.18 -9.77
CA LEU A 327 -11.40 11.88 -9.56
C LEU A 327 -11.57 11.15 -10.89
N ILE A 328 -11.24 9.85 -10.90
CA ILE A 328 -11.45 8.92 -12.01
C ILE A 328 -12.17 7.70 -11.49
N TYR A 329 -13.29 7.35 -12.12
CA TYR A 329 -13.97 6.07 -11.93
C TYR A 329 -13.46 5.08 -12.98
N LEU A 330 -13.07 3.89 -12.55
CA LEU A 330 -12.53 2.82 -13.39
C LEU A 330 -13.53 1.67 -13.42
N GLU A 331 -14.11 1.40 -14.58
CA GLU A 331 -15.14 0.40 -14.74
C GLU A 331 -14.76 -0.62 -15.82
N LYS A 332 -14.83 -1.91 -15.51
CA LYS A 332 -14.56 -2.98 -16.49
C LYS A 332 -15.61 -3.05 -17.59
N GLN A 333 -16.84 -2.78 -17.23
CA GLN A 333 -17.97 -2.77 -18.16
C GLN A 333 -18.58 -1.37 -18.22
N ASP A 334 -19.30 -1.11 -19.30
CA ASP A 334 -20.07 0.12 -19.43
C ASP A 334 -21.25 0.10 -18.44
N SER A 335 -20.98 0.53 -17.21
CA SER A 335 -21.98 0.63 -16.14
C SER A 335 -22.66 1.99 -16.16
N VAL A 336 -23.96 2.00 -15.90
CA VAL A 336 -24.67 3.25 -15.62
C VAL A 336 -24.37 3.62 -14.17
N ILE A 337 -23.34 4.45 -13.96
CA ILE A 337 -23.14 5.12 -12.69
C ILE A 337 -24.04 6.36 -12.70
N ASN A 338 -24.82 6.56 -11.64
CA ASN A 338 -25.71 7.72 -11.48
C ASN A 338 -24.96 9.03 -11.18
N LYS A 339 -23.66 9.11 -11.51
CA LYS A 339 -22.83 10.29 -11.23
C LYS A 339 -22.58 11.10 -12.49
N GLN A 340 -22.55 12.42 -12.34
CA GLN A 340 -22.21 13.34 -13.43
C GLN A 340 -20.69 13.27 -13.69
N ALA A 341 -20.26 12.35 -14.54
CA ALA A 341 -18.87 12.20 -14.96
C ALA A 341 -18.77 12.23 -16.49
N GLU A 342 -17.66 12.83 -16.98
CA GLU A 342 -17.35 12.70 -18.42
C GLU A 342 -16.91 11.28 -18.72
N LYS A 343 -17.56 10.64 -19.70
CA LYS A 343 -17.33 9.24 -20.03
C LYS A 343 -16.34 9.07 -21.17
N CYS A 344 -15.31 8.25 -20.92
CA CYS A 344 -14.38 7.78 -21.93
C CYS A 344 -14.46 6.25 -21.99
N VAL A 345 -14.84 5.71 -23.13
CA VAL A 345 -14.95 4.28 -23.37
C VAL A 345 -13.72 3.81 -24.13
N PHE A 346 -13.10 2.75 -23.67
CA PHE A 346 -11.96 2.10 -24.28
C PHE A 346 -12.32 0.72 -24.79
N GLU A 347 -11.62 0.26 -25.83
CA GLU A 347 -11.79 -1.08 -26.38
C GLU A 347 -10.60 -1.96 -26.04
N TYR A 348 -10.62 -2.53 -24.81
CA TYR A 348 -9.67 -3.55 -24.39
C TYR A 348 -10.32 -4.93 -24.34
N ARG A 349 -9.57 -5.93 -24.76
CA ARG A 349 -9.94 -7.34 -24.63
C ARG A 349 -8.92 -8.07 -23.77
N GLU A 350 -9.38 -8.87 -22.82
CA GLU A 350 -8.51 -9.77 -22.08
C GLU A 350 -8.08 -10.93 -22.99
N VAL A 351 -6.78 -11.19 -23.02
CA VAL A 351 -6.21 -12.31 -23.75
C VAL A 351 -6.05 -13.48 -22.80
N ASN A 352 -6.74 -14.57 -23.10
CA ASN A 352 -6.66 -15.79 -22.30
C ASN A 352 -5.27 -16.41 -22.37
N PHE A 353 -4.85 -17.03 -21.25
CA PHE A 353 -3.60 -17.77 -21.20
C PHE A 353 -3.64 -18.97 -22.15
N TYR A 354 -2.58 -19.13 -22.93
CA TYR A 354 -2.35 -20.33 -23.75
C TYR A 354 -1.91 -21.48 -22.84
N LYS A 355 -2.88 -22.12 -22.15
CA LYS A 355 -2.59 -23.26 -21.28
C LYS A 355 -2.18 -24.44 -22.16
N SER A 356 -0.90 -24.75 -22.16
CA SER A 356 -0.28 -25.94 -22.77
C SER A 356 -0.31 -26.10 -24.30
N GLU A 357 -0.70 -25.09 -25.06
CA GLU A 357 -0.75 -25.15 -26.53
C GLU A 357 0.09 -24.00 -27.13
N ILE A 358 1.40 -24.17 -27.10
CA ILE A 358 2.35 -23.16 -27.61
C ILE A 358 2.16 -22.88 -29.10
N GLU A 359 1.63 -23.84 -29.85
CA GLU A 359 1.31 -23.72 -31.27
C GLU A 359 0.25 -22.63 -31.50
N ASN A 360 -0.77 -22.54 -30.67
CA ASN A 360 -1.80 -21.51 -30.77
C ASN A 360 -1.21 -20.10 -30.52
N LEU A 361 -0.21 -19.99 -29.66
CA LEU A 361 0.53 -18.73 -29.48
C LEU A 361 1.24 -18.33 -30.77
N PHE A 362 1.91 -19.24 -31.44
CA PHE A 362 2.62 -18.94 -32.68
C PHE A 362 1.68 -18.47 -33.79
N GLU A 363 0.52 -19.11 -33.93
CA GLU A 363 -0.50 -18.70 -34.89
C GLU A 363 -1.01 -17.29 -34.58
N GLU A 364 -1.31 -17.00 -33.33
CA GLU A 364 -1.78 -15.65 -32.92
C GLU A 364 -0.69 -14.60 -33.10
N LEU A 365 0.57 -14.89 -32.78
CA LEU A 365 1.67 -13.97 -33.02
C LEU A 365 1.85 -13.68 -34.51
N LYS A 366 1.80 -14.70 -35.36
CA LYS A 366 1.90 -14.54 -36.82
C LYS A 366 0.74 -13.70 -37.39
N GLU A 367 -0.47 -13.92 -36.88
CA GLU A 367 -1.64 -13.13 -37.26
C GLU A 367 -1.56 -11.67 -36.73
N ALA A 368 -1.13 -11.46 -35.50
CA ALA A 368 -0.92 -10.14 -34.91
C ALA A 368 0.14 -9.33 -35.71
N ILE A 369 1.24 -9.97 -36.11
CA ILE A 369 2.28 -9.34 -36.94
C ILE A 369 1.73 -8.98 -38.33
N LYS A 370 0.90 -9.87 -38.92
CA LYS A 370 0.25 -9.61 -40.23
C LYS A 370 -0.72 -8.42 -40.13
N GLN A 371 -1.45 -8.32 -39.00
CA GLN A 371 -2.33 -7.19 -38.71
C GLN A 371 -1.57 -5.91 -38.28
N LYS A 372 -0.25 -5.95 -38.28
CA LYS A 372 0.62 -4.83 -37.90
C LYS A 372 0.39 -4.38 -36.42
N LYS A 373 0.09 -5.29 -35.54
CA LYS A 373 0.00 -5.00 -34.09
C LYS A 373 1.39 -4.83 -33.51
N SER A 374 1.49 -3.95 -32.51
CA SER A 374 2.65 -3.89 -31.63
C SER A 374 2.54 -5.02 -30.61
N VAL A 375 3.42 -6.03 -30.71
CA VAL A 375 3.33 -7.24 -29.87
C VAL A 375 4.40 -7.24 -28.80
N TYR A 376 3.96 -7.37 -27.55
CA TYR A 376 4.80 -7.50 -26.35
C TYR A 376 4.51 -8.82 -25.65
N ILE A 377 5.57 -9.56 -25.29
CA ILE A 377 5.46 -10.77 -24.47
C ILE A 377 6.23 -10.53 -23.19
N LEU A 378 5.55 -10.59 -22.04
CA LEU A 378 6.14 -10.41 -20.73
C LEU A 378 6.51 -11.75 -20.10
N VAL A 379 7.71 -11.83 -19.56
CA VAL A 379 8.25 -12.99 -18.83
C VAL A 379 8.95 -12.53 -17.55
N GLU A 380 8.95 -13.40 -16.54
CA GLU A 380 9.39 -13.06 -15.18
C GLU A 380 10.88 -12.67 -15.09
N ASN A 381 11.76 -13.25 -15.92
CA ASN A 381 13.20 -13.05 -15.83
C ASN A 381 13.93 -13.22 -17.18
N LYS A 382 15.22 -12.81 -17.17
CA LYS A 382 16.10 -12.88 -18.36
C LYS A 382 16.29 -14.29 -18.92
N GLU A 383 16.32 -15.29 -18.06
CA GLU A 383 16.53 -16.67 -18.51
C GLU A 383 15.33 -17.17 -19.31
N LYS A 384 14.11 -16.89 -18.82
CA LYS A 384 12.87 -17.17 -19.54
C LYS A 384 12.79 -16.39 -20.84
N ALA A 385 13.23 -15.12 -20.85
CA ALA A 385 13.26 -14.30 -22.06
C ALA A 385 14.16 -14.89 -23.16
N LYS A 386 15.37 -15.37 -22.79
CA LYS A 386 16.28 -16.02 -23.71
C LYS A 386 15.71 -17.32 -24.28
N LYS A 387 15.13 -18.17 -23.41
CA LYS A 387 14.49 -19.42 -23.85
C LYS A 387 13.33 -19.15 -24.82
N LEU A 388 12.49 -18.17 -24.48
CA LEU A 388 11.37 -17.80 -25.36
C LEU A 388 11.87 -17.28 -26.71
N LYS A 389 12.92 -16.46 -26.69
CA LYS A 389 13.55 -15.95 -27.93
C LYS A 389 14.02 -17.09 -28.83
N GLU A 390 14.75 -18.08 -28.30
CA GLU A 390 15.21 -19.25 -29.04
C GLU A 390 14.05 -20.07 -29.64
N ILE A 391 12.93 -20.16 -28.92
CA ILE A 391 11.73 -20.86 -29.40
C ILE A 391 11.08 -20.09 -30.55
N LEU A 392 10.88 -18.76 -30.40
CA LEU A 392 10.26 -17.92 -31.43
C LEU A 392 11.10 -17.83 -32.70
N GLU A 393 12.44 -17.76 -32.57
CA GLU A 393 13.35 -17.73 -33.72
C GLU A 393 13.29 -19.04 -34.52
N LYS A 394 13.07 -20.20 -33.88
CA LYS A 394 12.85 -21.48 -34.59
C LYS A 394 11.57 -21.49 -35.43
N GLU A 395 10.57 -20.71 -35.03
CA GLU A 395 9.30 -20.52 -35.70
C GLU A 395 9.32 -19.37 -36.70
N GLU A 396 10.52 -18.83 -37.03
CA GLU A 396 10.75 -17.70 -37.95
C GLU A 396 10.08 -16.40 -37.49
N ILE A 397 9.81 -16.26 -36.17
CA ILE A 397 9.26 -15.04 -35.59
C ILE A 397 10.43 -14.14 -35.14
N ILE A 398 10.56 -12.98 -35.78
CA ILE A 398 11.59 -12.01 -35.40
C ILE A 398 11.26 -11.38 -34.04
N CYS A 399 12.19 -11.47 -33.11
CA CYS A 399 11.97 -10.92 -31.78
C CYS A 399 13.23 -10.25 -31.19
N LYS A 400 13.00 -9.30 -30.28
CA LYS A 400 14.03 -8.62 -29.48
C LYS A 400 13.72 -8.74 -28.00
N ILE A 401 14.77 -8.70 -27.15
CA ILE A 401 14.61 -8.66 -25.69
C ILE A 401 14.87 -7.23 -25.22
N GLU A 402 13.96 -6.67 -24.44
CA GLU A 402 14.13 -5.41 -23.73
C GLU A 402 14.09 -5.67 -22.22
N GLU A 403 15.22 -5.42 -21.52
CA GLU A 403 15.33 -5.67 -20.09
C GLU A 403 14.48 -4.73 -19.24
N LYS A 404 14.29 -3.52 -19.71
CA LYS A 404 13.28 -2.58 -19.20
C LYS A 404 12.38 -2.26 -20.38
N LEU A 405 11.12 -2.60 -20.27
CA LEU A 405 10.14 -2.00 -21.16
C LEU A 405 10.31 -0.50 -21.01
N ASP A 406 10.81 0.15 -22.07
CA ASP A 406 10.94 1.60 -22.06
C ASP A 406 9.59 2.16 -21.64
N LYS A 407 9.56 3.07 -20.68
CA LYS A 407 8.36 3.59 -19.99
C LYS A 407 7.26 4.11 -20.91
N THR A 408 7.49 4.05 -22.20
CA THR A 408 6.56 4.34 -23.29
C THR A 408 6.26 3.08 -24.10
N ILE A 409 5.58 2.11 -23.49
CA ILE A 409 4.91 1.05 -24.30
C ILE A 409 3.92 1.70 -25.29
N VAL A 410 3.49 2.92 -25.02
CA VAL A 410 2.36 3.58 -25.64
C VAL A 410 2.58 4.10 -27.06
N VAL A 411 3.78 4.33 -27.54
CA VAL A 411 3.96 4.87 -28.90
C VAL A 411 5.35 4.55 -29.47
N LYS A 412 5.59 3.33 -29.91
CA LYS A 412 6.69 3.10 -30.84
C LYS A 412 6.19 2.41 -32.11
N THR A 413 6.54 3.04 -33.24
CA THR A 413 6.43 2.56 -34.62
C THR A 413 6.22 1.06 -34.72
N VAL A 414 5.22 0.69 -35.52
CA VAL A 414 4.89 -0.68 -35.94
C VAL A 414 6.13 -1.38 -36.52
N GLU A 415 6.93 -1.92 -35.65
CA GLU A 415 7.99 -2.85 -36.04
C GLU A 415 7.36 -4.24 -36.19
N LYS A 416 7.68 -4.94 -37.28
CA LYS A 416 7.30 -6.35 -37.46
C LYS A 416 8.11 -7.28 -36.53
N VAL A 417 8.36 -6.84 -35.30
CA VAL A 417 9.25 -7.49 -34.35
C VAL A 417 8.50 -7.65 -33.03
N VAL A 418 8.45 -8.85 -32.51
CA VAL A 418 7.90 -9.15 -31.18
C VAL A 418 8.88 -8.67 -30.11
N THR A 419 8.44 -7.87 -29.18
CA THR A 419 9.26 -7.42 -28.05
C THR A 419 9.05 -8.31 -26.84
N ILE A 420 10.10 -8.98 -26.37
CA ILE A 420 10.08 -9.76 -25.13
C ILE A 420 10.56 -8.86 -24.00
N GLY A 421 9.68 -8.53 -23.07
CA GLY A 421 9.96 -7.71 -21.90
C GLY A 421 10.09 -8.53 -20.62
N ILE A 422 10.81 -8.00 -19.63
CA ILE A 422 10.91 -8.60 -18.31
C ILE A 422 9.88 -7.92 -17.41
N GLY A 423 8.91 -8.70 -16.94
CA GLY A 423 7.82 -8.27 -16.06
C GLY A 423 6.80 -9.37 -15.89
N LYS A 424 5.99 -9.28 -14.86
CA LYS A 424 4.94 -10.24 -14.57
C LYS A 424 3.60 -9.52 -14.51
N ILE A 425 2.66 -9.99 -15.32
CA ILE A 425 1.28 -9.50 -15.34
C ILE A 425 0.31 -10.65 -15.08
N SER A 426 -0.85 -10.32 -14.48
CA SER A 426 -1.86 -11.33 -14.12
C SER A 426 -2.59 -11.91 -15.33
N ALA A 427 -2.75 -11.15 -16.40
CA ALA A 427 -3.37 -11.56 -17.66
C ALA A 427 -2.81 -10.77 -18.84
N GLY A 428 -2.88 -11.32 -20.05
CA GLY A 428 -2.62 -10.58 -21.28
C GLY A 428 -3.79 -9.67 -21.63
N PHE A 429 -3.56 -8.71 -22.50
CA PHE A 429 -4.61 -7.86 -23.04
C PHE A 429 -4.32 -7.40 -24.47
N GLU A 430 -5.37 -7.07 -25.16
CA GLU A 430 -5.32 -6.39 -26.45
C GLU A 430 -5.97 -5.01 -26.33
N ASN A 431 -5.25 -3.99 -26.80
CA ASN A 431 -5.73 -2.61 -26.85
C ASN A 431 -5.99 -2.25 -28.33
N TYR A 432 -7.25 -2.14 -28.72
CA TYR A 432 -7.64 -1.85 -30.09
C TYR A 432 -7.38 -0.38 -30.50
N GLU A 433 -7.37 0.55 -29.54
CA GLU A 433 -7.13 1.97 -29.79
C GLU A 433 -5.74 2.24 -30.42
N ILE A 434 -4.74 1.52 -29.93
CA ILE A 434 -3.34 1.69 -30.35
C ILE A 434 -2.80 0.46 -31.07
N ASN A 435 -3.67 -0.48 -31.44
CA ASN A 435 -3.33 -1.72 -32.14
C ASN A 435 -2.20 -2.50 -31.45
N GLN A 436 -2.35 -2.76 -30.14
CA GLN A 436 -1.35 -3.38 -29.28
C GLN A 436 -1.85 -4.70 -28.72
N LEU A 437 -0.94 -5.70 -28.67
CA LEU A 437 -1.16 -6.99 -28.03
C LEU A 437 -0.08 -7.22 -26.97
N VAL A 438 -0.47 -7.44 -25.74
CA VAL A 438 0.41 -7.76 -24.60
C VAL A 438 0.06 -9.14 -24.08
N ILE A 439 1.03 -10.04 -24.01
CA ILE A 439 0.86 -11.44 -23.60
C ILE A 439 1.72 -11.74 -22.37
N SER A 440 1.18 -12.49 -21.41
CA SER A 440 1.96 -13.10 -20.33
C SER A 440 2.36 -14.53 -20.73
N ALA A 441 3.66 -14.82 -20.77
CA ALA A 441 4.17 -16.11 -21.23
C ALA A 441 4.82 -16.97 -20.13
N ASP A 442 4.71 -16.56 -18.86
CA ASP A 442 5.37 -17.29 -17.76
C ASP A 442 4.90 -18.73 -17.62
N GLU A 443 3.63 -19.00 -17.85
CA GLU A 443 3.03 -20.33 -17.75
C GLU A 443 3.42 -21.26 -18.91
N LEU A 444 3.74 -20.70 -20.08
CA LEU A 444 4.17 -21.45 -21.24
C LEU A 444 5.58 -22.02 -21.12
N ILE A 445 6.45 -21.32 -20.39
CA ILE A 445 7.89 -21.63 -20.34
C ILE A 445 8.22 -22.47 -19.11
N SER A 446 7.48 -22.33 -18.02
CA SER A 446 7.76 -22.98 -16.75
C SER A 446 7.29 -24.44 -16.67
N GLY A 447 6.35 -24.86 -17.53
CA GLY A 447 5.69 -26.17 -17.39
C GLY A 447 4.92 -26.36 -16.08
N GLU A 448 4.96 -25.37 -15.20
CA GLU A 448 4.25 -25.39 -13.93
C GLU A 448 2.79 -24.99 -14.14
N LYS A 449 1.90 -25.97 -14.02
CA LYS A 449 0.49 -25.65 -13.82
C LYS A 449 0.37 -24.82 -12.56
N ARG A 450 0.12 -23.51 -12.69
CA ARG A 450 -0.40 -22.74 -11.56
C ARG A 450 -1.63 -23.47 -11.05
N LYS A 451 -1.49 -24.21 -9.96
CA LYS A 451 -2.64 -24.55 -9.15
C LYS A 451 -3.21 -23.19 -8.77
N ARG A 452 -4.33 -22.78 -9.41
CA ARG A 452 -5.22 -21.82 -8.75
C ARG A 452 -5.31 -22.40 -7.34
N LYS A 453 -4.73 -21.74 -6.34
CA LYS A 453 -5.21 -21.88 -5.00
C LYS A 453 -6.66 -21.49 -5.13
N ALA A 454 -7.53 -22.48 -5.31
CA ALA A 454 -8.91 -22.30 -4.95
C ALA A 454 -8.77 -21.72 -3.55
N VAL A 455 -9.15 -20.46 -3.40
CA VAL A 455 -9.56 -19.95 -2.11
C VAL A 455 -10.75 -20.83 -1.84
N HIS A 456 -10.50 -22.00 -1.26
CA HIS A 456 -11.53 -22.69 -0.54
C HIS A 456 -11.97 -21.62 0.48
N SER A 457 -13.07 -20.98 0.16
CA SER A 457 -13.94 -20.46 1.18
C SER A 457 -14.10 -21.64 2.16
N ALA A 458 -13.37 -21.57 3.26
CA ALA A 458 -13.51 -22.51 4.36
C ALA A 458 -14.86 -22.30 5.09
N TYR A 459 -15.79 -21.71 4.42
CA TYR A 459 -17.16 -21.49 4.84
C TYR A 459 -18.09 -22.34 3.95
N THR A 460 -18.05 -23.64 4.13
CA THR A 460 -19.24 -24.46 4.02
C THR A 460 -20.13 -24.08 5.19
N GLU A 461 -21.44 -23.93 4.89
CA GLU A 461 -22.53 -23.66 5.82
C GLU A 461 -22.37 -24.33 7.20
N GLY A 462 -21.64 -23.69 8.11
CA GLY A 462 -21.56 -23.97 9.51
C GLY A 462 -21.79 -22.65 10.23
N GLU A 463 -22.50 -22.67 11.32
CA GLU A 463 -22.75 -21.50 12.15
C GLU A 463 -21.45 -20.71 12.32
N LYS A 464 -21.48 -19.41 12.01
CA LYS A 464 -20.37 -18.49 12.23
C LYS A 464 -20.00 -18.51 13.71
N VAL A 465 -19.01 -19.31 14.08
CA VAL A 465 -18.44 -19.25 15.41
C VAL A 465 -17.70 -17.92 15.53
N VAL A 466 -18.28 -17.02 16.26
CA VAL A 466 -17.59 -15.75 16.60
C VAL A 466 -16.41 -16.15 17.48
N PHE A 467 -15.23 -15.63 17.22
CA PHE A 467 -13.99 -15.88 18.01
C PHE A 467 -14.19 -15.70 19.52
N ALA A 468 -15.15 -14.87 19.92
CA ALA A 468 -15.58 -14.67 21.31
C ALA A 468 -16.19 -15.92 21.97
N ASP A 469 -16.59 -16.95 21.21
CA ASP A 469 -17.21 -18.17 21.74
C ASP A 469 -16.19 -19.31 21.98
N LEU A 470 -14.94 -19.11 21.57
CA LEU A 470 -13.86 -20.07 21.84
C LEU A 470 -13.45 -19.98 23.33
N LYS A 471 -13.68 -21.05 24.08
CA LYS A 471 -13.11 -21.23 25.41
C LYS A 471 -11.74 -21.88 25.26
N ILE A 472 -10.74 -21.33 25.96
CA ILE A 472 -9.44 -21.98 26.09
C ILE A 472 -9.68 -23.25 26.90
N GLY A 473 -9.44 -24.40 26.28
CA GLY A 473 -9.51 -25.71 26.92
C GLY A 473 -8.23 -26.05 27.68
#